data_77c8081018236f374498771c55d992d6
#
_entry.id   77c8081018236f374498771c55d992d6
#
_cell.length_a   1.000
_cell.length_b   1.000
_cell.length_c   1.000
_cell.angle_alpha   90.00
_cell.angle_beta   90.00
_cell.angle_gamma   90.00
#
_symmetry.space_group_name_H-M   'P 1'
#
loop_
_entity.id
_entity.type
_entity.pdbx_description
1 polymer ?
#
loop_
_entity_poly.entity_id
_entity_poly.type
_entity_poly.pdbx_seq_one_letter_code
_entity_poly.pdbx_strand_id
1 'polypeptide(L)'
;VSPYGVFVIETKGYKGWILGGENSEYWTQTIYKSKHQFYNPIKQNAGHVRFLRHLLRCSVDIPFIPIVVFNNDAELKVHIVNSLVVNRYSLKRTILQHRTSVLNQETTDWIVRTINQNRIIADKEKLKQHKHNAKARQYRSSDLINQGICPQCGGQLLLRHGKYGTFYGCSNYPKCKFTLN
;
A
#
# COMPACT_ATOMS: atom_id res chain seq x y z
N VAL A 1 -4.23 -10.33 -16.28
CA VAL A 1 -5.51 -10.45 -17.00
C VAL A 1 -5.68 -11.90 -17.41
N SER A 2 -6.86 -12.44 -17.28
CA SER A 2 -7.18 -13.82 -17.61
C SER A 2 -8.68 -13.92 -17.98
N PRO A 3 -9.17 -15.07 -18.51
CA PRO A 3 -10.61 -15.31 -18.68
C PRO A 3 -11.43 -15.20 -17.39
N TYR A 4 -10.79 -15.31 -16.24
CA TYR A 4 -11.42 -15.26 -14.91
C TYR A 4 -11.54 -13.84 -14.34
N GLY A 5 -10.95 -12.83 -14.99
CA GLY A 5 -10.95 -11.44 -14.57
C GLY A 5 -9.56 -10.81 -14.53
N VAL A 6 -9.49 -9.63 -13.93
CA VAL A 6 -8.28 -8.83 -13.77
C VAL A 6 -7.78 -8.96 -12.33
N PHE A 7 -6.70 -9.71 -12.12
CA PHE A 7 -6.01 -9.81 -10.84
C PHE A 7 -5.16 -8.57 -10.60
N VAL A 8 -5.49 -7.79 -9.58
CA VAL A 8 -4.74 -6.57 -9.20
C VAL A 8 -3.88 -6.91 -8.00
N ILE A 9 -2.57 -7.05 -8.22
CA ILE A 9 -1.64 -7.58 -7.23
C ILE A 9 -0.79 -6.45 -6.65
N GLU A 10 -1.00 -6.15 -5.37
CA GLU A 10 -0.14 -5.26 -4.59
C GLU A 10 0.92 -6.07 -3.86
N THR A 11 2.19 -5.79 -4.11
CA THR A 11 3.30 -6.54 -3.50
C THR A 11 4.00 -5.75 -2.41
N LYS A 12 4.33 -6.42 -1.30
CA LYS A 12 5.05 -5.85 -0.16
C LYS A 12 6.28 -6.69 0.18
N GLY A 13 7.47 -6.10 0.04
CA GLY A 13 8.76 -6.72 0.35
C GLY A 13 9.11 -6.73 1.85
N TYR A 14 8.13 -6.67 2.74
CA TYR A 14 8.34 -6.66 4.19
C TYR A 14 8.68 -8.06 4.73
N LYS A 15 9.39 -8.10 5.85
CA LYS A 15 9.75 -9.28 6.64
C LYS A 15 9.36 -9.08 8.10
N GLY A 16 9.40 -10.16 8.89
CA GLY A 16 9.00 -10.13 10.31
C GLY A 16 7.48 -10.10 10.48
N TRP A 17 7.01 -9.64 11.61
CA TRP A 17 5.57 -9.61 11.92
C TRP A 17 4.88 -8.46 11.24
N ILE A 18 3.78 -8.77 10.57
CA ILE A 18 2.89 -7.80 9.95
C ILE A 18 1.58 -7.81 10.72
N LEU A 19 1.28 -6.71 11.39
CA LEU A 19 0.06 -6.55 12.18
C LEU A 19 -0.85 -5.51 11.53
N GLY A 20 -2.15 -5.76 11.52
CA GLY A 20 -3.13 -4.82 11.00
C GLY A 20 -4.51 -5.43 10.86
N GLY A 21 -5.50 -4.59 10.63
CA GLY A 21 -6.87 -4.97 10.36
C GLY A 21 -7.31 -4.51 8.97
N GLU A 22 -8.32 -5.16 8.42
CA GLU A 22 -8.85 -4.86 7.10
C GLU A 22 -9.23 -3.38 6.94
N ASN A 23 -9.86 -2.81 7.96
CA ASN A 23 -10.37 -1.43 7.96
C ASN A 23 -9.39 -0.39 8.54
N SER A 24 -8.28 -0.82 9.15
CA SER A 24 -7.27 0.08 9.71
C SER A 24 -6.69 0.99 8.62
N GLU A 25 -6.30 2.20 8.97
CA GLU A 25 -5.63 3.11 8.03
C GLU A 25 -4.17 2.73 7.80
N TYR A 26 -3.51 2.33 8.88
CA TYR A 26 -2.11 1.91 8.86
C TYR A 26 -1.96 0.50 9.42
N TRP A 27 -0.98 -0.22 8.90
CA TRP A 27 -0.49 -1.48 9.41
C TRP A 27 0.90 -1.29 10.01
N THR A 28 1.33 -2.25 10.83
CA THR A 28 2.62 -2.20 11.51
C THR A 28 3.48 -3.39 11.12
N GLN A 29 4.68 -3.13 10.64
CA GLN A 29 5.76 -4.10 10.57
C GLN A 29 6.53 -4.10 11.90
N THR A 30 6.80 -5.26 12.45
CA THR A 30 7.65 -5.43 13.64
C THR A 30 8.81 -6.36 13.32
N ILE A 31 10.04 -5.86 13.50
CA ILE A 31 11.29 -6.63 13.37
C ILE A 31 12.03 -6.48 14.68
N TYR A 32 12.14 -7.55 15.47
CA TYR A 32 12.67 -7.51 16.84
C TYR A 32 11.93 -6.45 17.68
N LYS A 33 12.64 -5.42 18.16
CA LYS A 33 12.07 -4.31 18.94
C LYS A 33 11.64 -3.11 18.10
N SER A 34 11.97 -3.11 16.80
CA SER A 34 11.66 -2.00 15.89
C SER A 34 10.26 -2.16 15.30
N LYS A 35 9.47 -1.07 15.33
CA LYS A 35 8.12 -1.01 14.73
C LYS A 35 8.11 0.07 13.66
N HIS A 36 7.57 -0.26 12.49
CA HIS A 36 7.39 0.66 11.38
C HIS A 36 5.95 0.63 10.89
N GLN A 37 5.29 1.78 10.84
CA GLN A 37 3.95 1.90 10.30
C GLN A 37 3.99 2.15 8.78
N PHE A 38 3.05 1.55 8.07
CA PHE A 38 2.86 1.76 6.64
C PHE A 38 1.37 1.78 6.31
N TYR A 39 1.03 2.47 5.23
CA TYR A 39 -0.35 2.58 4.79
C TYR A 39 -0.94 1.22 4.46
N ASN A 40 -2.21 1.00 4.83
CA ASN A 40 -2.91 -0.27 4.63
C ASN A 40 -2.88 -0.69 3.15
N PRO A 41 -2.24 -1.83 2.82
CA PRO A 41 -2.07 -2.26 1.43
C PRO A 41 -3.39 -2.67 0.75
N ILE A 42 -4.42 -3.04 1.52
CA ILE A 42 -5.75 -3.31 0.98
C ILE A 42 -6.37 -2.01 0.45
N LYS A 43 -6.29 -0.92 1.23
CA LYS A 43 -6.78 0.41 0.81
C LYS A 43 -5.97 0.96 -0.37
N GLN A 44 -4.66 0.72 -0.39
CA GLN A 44 -3.80 1.07 -1.50
C GLN A 44 -4.23 0.34 -2.77
N ASN A 45 -4.41 -0.97 -2.70
CA ASN A 45 -4.81 -1.79 -3.85
C ASN A 45 -6.23 -1.45 -4.34
N ALA A 46 -7.15 -1.11 -3.43
CA ALA A 46 -8.46 -0.58 -3.80
C ALA A 46 -8.38 0.70 -4.64
N GLY A 47 -7.36 1.54 -4.40
CA GLY A 47 -7.03 2.70 -5.23
C GLY A 47 -6.64 2.29 -6.67
N HIS A 48 -5.80 1.26 -6.80
CA HIS A 48 -5.40 0.72 -8.11
C HIS A 48 -6.60 0.13 -8.86
N VAL A 49 -7.48 -0.59 -8.17
CA VAL A 49 -8.72 -1.12 -8.77
C VAL A 49 -9.62 0.02 -9.27
N ARG A 50 -9.80 1.10 -8.49
CA ARG A 50 -10.60 2.26 -8.94
C ARG A 50 -10.01 2.90 -10.19
N PHE A 51 -8.69 3.05 -10.25
CA PHE A 51 -8.02 3.58 -11.45
C PHE A 51 -8.24 2.67 -12.66
N LEU A 52 -8.04 1.36 -12.52
CA LEU A 52 -8.26 0.41 -13.62
C LEU A 52 -9.71 0.36 -14.07
N ARG A 53 -10.68 0.42 -13.15
CA ARG A 53 -12.10 0.53 -13.50
C ARG A 53 -12.40 1.79 -14.31
N HIS A 54 -11.75 2.91 -13.96
CA HIS A 54 -11.88 4.15 -14.72
C HIS A 54 -11.26 4.04 -16.11
N LEU A 55 -10.08 3.43 -16.23
CA LEU A 55 -9.37 3.22 -17.48
C LEU A 55 -10.13 2.27 -18.42
N LEU A 56 -10.68 1.19 -17.86
CA LEU A 56 -11.35 0.11 -18.59
C LEU A 56 -12.88 0.30 -18.61
N ARG A 57 -13.36 1.53 -18.75
CA ARG A 57 -14.81 1.79 -18.93
C ARG A 57 -15.29 1.15 -20.22
N CYS A 58 -16.09 0.12 -20.10
CA CYS A 58 -16.76 -0.52 -21.22
C CYS A 58 -18.14 -1.05 -20.78
N SER A 59 -18.93 -1.54 -21.75
CA SER A 59 -20.25 -2.11 -21.51
C SER A 59 -20.22 -3.49 -20.81
N VAL A 60 -19.02 -4.08 -20.66
CA VAL A 60 -18.83 -5.39 -20.04
C VAL A 60 -18.47 -5.20 -18.58
N ASP A 61 -19.11 -5.94 -17.68
CA ASP A 61 -18.74 -5.99 -16.28
C ASP A 61 -17.45 -6.80 -16.12
N ILE A 62 -16.35 -6.10 -15.83
CA ILE A 62 -15.02 -6.70 -15.65
C ILE A 62 -14.81 -6.99 -14.17
N PRO A 63 -14.69 -8.25 -13.74
CA PRO A 63 -14.37 -8.59 -12.37
C PRO A 63 -12.90 -8.25 -12.06
N PHE A 64 -12.70 -7.44 -11.03
CA PHE A 64 -11.38 -7.12 -10.48
C PHE A 64 -11.16 -7.90 -9.19
N ILE A 65 -10.06 -8.64 -9.12
CA ILE A 65 -9.69 -9.48 -7.98
C ILE A 65 -8.44 -8.88 -7.32
N PRO A 66 -8.60 -8.03 -6.28
CA PRO A 66 -7.49 -7.44 -5.56
C PRO A 66 -6.81 -8.48 -4.66
N ILE A 67 -5.49 -8.62 -4.76
CA ILE A 67 -4.69 -9.51 -3.91
C ILE A 67 -3.50 -8.72 -3.36
N VAL A 68 -3.32 -8.74 -2.04
CA VAL A 68 -2.11 -8.23 -1.39
C VAL A 68 -1.15 -9.39 -1.13
N VAL A 69 0.08 -9.25 -1.58
CA VAL A 69 1.10 -10.31 -1.50
C VAL A 69 2.30 -9.84 -0.70
N PHE A 70 2.58 -10.51 0.38
CA PHE A 70 3.80 -10.29 1.17
C PHE A 70 4.90 -11.29 0.82
N ASN A 71 6.15 -10.92 1.12
CA ASN A 71 7.27 -11.84 1.02
C ASN A 71 7.06 -13.06 1.95
N ASN A 72 7.70 -14.17 1.66
CA ASN A 72 7.62 -15.38 2.47
C ASN A 72 8.21 -15.20 3.88
N ASP A 73 9.13 -14.24 4.05
CA ASP A 73 9.72 -13.89 5.35
C ASP A 73 8.80 -13.02 6.24
N ALA A 74 7.60 -12.71 5.77
CA ALA A 74 6.58 -12.01 6.53
C ALA A 74 5.66 -12.99 7.25
N GLU A 75 5.52 -12.84 8.57
CA GLU A 75 4.52 -13.53 9.37
C GLU A 75 3.28 -12.65 9.49
N LEU A 76 2.20 -13.06 8.83
CA LEU A 76 0.96 -12.29 8.76
C LEU A 76 0.13 -12.49 10.03
N LYS A 77 0.11 -11.50 10.93
CA LYS A 77 -0.72 -11.41 12.13
C LYS A 77 -1.83 -10.37 11.91
N VAL A 78 -2.59 -10.56 10.83
CA VAL A 78 -3.60 -9.61 10.36
C VAL A 78 -5.00 -10.19 10.54
N HIS A 79 -5.97 -9.31 10.86
CA HIS A 79 -7.38 -9.69 10.93
C HIS A 79 -8.08 -9.27 9.63
N ILE A 80 -8.33 -10.25 8.76
CA ILE A 80 -8.89 -10.06 7.41
C ILE A 80 -10.11 -10.96 7.24
N VAL A 81 -11.21 -10.41 6.74
CA VAL A 81 -12.48 -11.13 6.56
C VAL A 81 -12.81 -11.27 5.06
N ASN A 82 -12.75 -10.19 4.30
CA ASN A 82 -13.25 -10.14 2.92
C ASN A 82 -12.14 -9.95 1.86
N SER A 83 -10.93 -9.59 2.27
CA SER A 83 -9.84 -9.29 1.35
C SER A 83 -8.86 -10.46 1.20
N LEU A 84 -8.20 -10.54 0.07
CA LEU A 84 -7.16 -11.54 -0.18
C LEU A 84 -5.78 -10.98 0.21
N VAL A 85 -5.24 -11.48 1.31
CA VAL A 85 -3.89 -11.13 1.81
C VAL A 85 -3.12 -12.42 2.04
N VAL A 86 -2.06 -12.61 1.28
CA VAL A 86 -1.32 -13.89 1.25
C VAL A 86 0.19 -13.69 1.23
N ASN A 87 0.95 -14.73 1.56
CA ASN A 87 2.36 -14.80 1.26
C ASN A 87 2.59 -15.26 -0.17
N ARG A 88 3.75 -14.95 -0.72
CA ARG A 88 4.14 -15.23 -2.11
C ARG A 88 3.95 -16.70 -2.50
N TYR A 89 4.25 -17.66 -1.61
CA TYR A 89 4.08 -19.09 -1.90
C TYR A 89 2.61 -19.49 -2.12
N SER A 90 1.65 -18.77 -1.53
CA SER A 90 0.22 -19.04 -1.67
C SER A 90 -0.42 -18.35 -2.88
N LEU A 91 0.26 -17.39 -3.53
CA LEU A 91 -0.31 -16.60 -4.62
C LEU A 91 -0.84 -17.46 -5.78
N LYS A 92 -0.06 -18.43 -6.23
CA LYS A 92 -0.49 -19.33 -7.32
C LYS A 92 -1.77 -20.07 -6.96
N ARG A 93 -1.85 -20.63 -5.75
CA ARG A 93 -3.04 -21.34 -5.27
C ARG A 93 -4.24 -20.41 -5.19
N THR A 94 -4.06 -19.19 -4.70
CA THR A 94 -5.13 -18.18 -4.59
C THR A 94 -5.69 -17.81 -5.97
N ILE A 95 -4.83 -17.57 -6.95
CA ILE A 95 -5.26 -17.29 -8.33
C ILE A 95 -6.03 -18.48 -8.93
N LEU A 96 -5.55 -19.71 -8.73
CA LEU A 96 -6.16 -20.92 -9.28
C LEU A 96 -7.50 -21.33 -8.63
N GLN A 97 -7.91 -20.66 -7.54
CA GLN A 97 -9.26 -20.82 -6.98
C GLN A 97 -10.34 -20.16 -7.84
N HIS A 98 -9.98 -19.17 -8.65
CA HIS A 98 -10.89 -18.51 -9.59
C HIS A 98 -10.92 -19.32 -10.89
N ARG A 99 -12.00 -20.10 -11.09
CA ARG A 99 -12.12 -21.04 -12.21
C ARG A 99 -13.29 -20.75 -13.16
N THR A 100 -14.17 -19.81 -12.81
CA THR A 100 -15.30 -19.43 -13.66
C THR A 100 -14.83 -18.46 -14.72
N SER A 101 -14.88 -18.87 -15.98
CA SER A 101 -14.57 -17.98 -17.11
C SER A 101 -15.72 -16.98 -17.28
N VAL A 102 -15.42 -15.71 -17.16
CA VAL A 102 -16.38 -14.59 -17.24
C VAL A 102 -16.03 -13.59 -18.34
N LEU A 103 -14.81 -13.67 -18.87
CA LEU A 103 -14.35 -12.85 -20.00
C LEU A 103 -14.03 -13.73 -21.19
N ASN A 104 -14.51 -13.33 -22.36
CA ASN A 104 -14.12 -13.95 -23.62
C ASN A 104 -12.72 -13.49 -24.07
N GLN A 105 -12.16 -14.12 -25.06
CA GLN A 105 -10.83 -13.84 -25.56
C GLN A 105 -10.70 -12.40 -26.09
N GLU A 106 -11.69 -11.92 -26.82
CA GLU A 106 -11.70 -10.58 -27.41
C GLU A 106 -11.64 -9.50 -26.33
N THR A 107 -12.46 -9.61 -25.28
CA THR A 107 -12.44 -8.71 -24.13
C THR A 107 -11.11 -8.78 -23.39
N THR A 108 -10.58 -9.96 -23.18
CA THR A 108 -9.28 -10.16 -22.52
C THR A 108 -8.16 -9.46 -23.30
N ASP A 109 -8.11 -9.61 -24.62
CA ASP A 109 -7.12 -8.99 -25.49
C ASP A 109 -7.28 -7.46 -25.53
N TRP A 110 -8.52 -6.97 -25.54
CA TRP A 110 -8.80 -5.54 -25.46
C TRP A 110 -8.30 -4.95 -24.13
N ILE A 111 -8.56 -5.60 -22.99
CA ILE A 111 -8.07 -5.17 -21.68
C ILE A 111 -6.54 -5.09 -21.68
N VAL A 112 -5.85 -6.13 -22.15
CA VAL A 112 -4.39 -6.16 -22.21
C VAL A 112 -3.84 -5.05 -23.10
N ARG A 113 -4.41 -4.83 -24.28
CA ARG A 113 -4.01 -3.74 -25.18
C ARG A 113 -4.20 -2.38 -24.54
N THR A 114 -5.37 -2.14 -23.93
CA THR A 114 -5.70 -0.86 -23.30
C THR A 114 -4.74 -0.54 -22.13
N ILE A 115 -4.45 -1.52 -21.27
CA ILE A 115 -3.49 -1.36 -20.19
C ILE A 115 -2.09 -1.04 -20.73
N ASN A 116 -1.63 -1.77 -21.74
CA ASN A 116 -0.29 -1.56 -22.32
C ASN A 116 -0.15 -0.20 -23.01
N GLN A 117 -1.17 0.27 -23.71
CA GLN A 117 -1.18 1.59 -24.36
C GLN A 117 -1.13 2.74 -23.36
N ASN A 118 -1.74 2.56 -22.17
CA ASN A 118 -1.77 3.55 -21.10
C ASN A 118 -0.67 3.32 -20.05
N ARG A 119 0.21 2.34 -20.27
CA ARG A 119 1.33 2.07 -19.38
C ARG A 119 2.32 3.25 -19.43
N ILE A 120 2.52 3.89 -18.29
CA ILE A 120 3.60 4.86 -18.14
C ILE A 120 4.91 4.06 -18.14
N ILE A 121 5.63 4.09 -19.26
CA ILE A 121 7.00 3.57 -19.30
C ILE A 121 7.82 4.54 -18.44
N ALA A 122 8.12 4.12 -17.23
CA ALA A 122 8.98 4.91 -16.35
C ALA A 122 10.37 4.95 -16.98
N ASP A 123 10.71 6.08 -17.62
CA ASP A 123 12.05 6.37 -18.07
C ASP A 123 13.00 6.24 -16.87
N LYS A 124 14.19 5.66 -17.09
CA LYS A 124 15.21 5.47 -16.04
C LYS A 124 15.54 6.79 -15.33
N GLU A 125 15.45 7.91 -16.04
CA GLU A 125 15.63 9.25 -15.52
C GLU A 125 14.50 9.68 -14.58
N LYS A 126 13.25 9.45 -14.95
CA LYS A 126 12.08 9.70 -14.07
C LYS A 126 12.12 8.82 -12.80
N LEU A 127 12.57 7.58 -12.91
CA LEU A 127 12.77 6.69 -11.76
C LEU A 127 13.88 7.20 -10.82
N LYS A 128 15.00 7.69 -11.37
CA LYS A 128 16.08 8.35 -10.59
C LYS A 128 15.55 9.60 -9.90
N GLN A 129 14.81 10.43 -10.60
CA GLN A 129 14.22 11.67 -10.06
C GLN A 129 13.17 11.38 -8.98
N HIS A 130 12.34 10.35 -9.15
CA HIS A 130 11.42 9.88 -8.09
C HIS A 130 12.16 9.41 -6.84
N LYS A 131 13.23 8.61 -6.99
CA LYS A 131 14.07 8.17 -5.87
C LYS A 131 14.78 9.34 -5.19
N HIS A 132 15.29 10.28 -5.96
CA HIS A 132 15.91 11.49 -5.44
C HIS A 132 14.92 12.36 -4.66
N ASN A 133 13.73 12.60 -5.21
CA ASN A 133 12.66 13.36 -4.56
C ASN A 133 12.14 12.68 -3.29
N ALA A 134 12.04 11.34 -3.28
CA ALA A 134 11.66 10.59 -2.08
C ALA A 134 12.72 10.73 -0.96
N LYS A 135 14.01 10.60 -1.30
CA LYS A 135 15.11 10.85 -0.36
C LYS A 135 15.12 12.31 0.14
N ALA A 136 14.95 13.29 -0.76
CA ALA A 136 14.91 14.70 -0.38
C ALA A 136 13.74 15.01 0.58
N ARG A 137 12.56 14.41 0.38
CA ARG A 137 11.44 14.51 1.33
C ARG A 137 11.76 13.91 2.70
N GLN A 138 12.46 12.77 2.72
CA GLN A 138 12.85 12.10 3.95
C GLN A 138 13.88 12.93 4.72
N TYR A 139 14.91 13.48 4.06
CA TYR A 139 15.87 14.38 4.66
C TYR A 139 15.19 15.64 5.21
N ARG A 140 14.33 16.28 4.41
CA ARG A 140 13.59 17.48 4.86
C ARG A 140 12.70 17.20 6.08
N SER A 141 12.07 16.02 6.13
CA SER A 141 11.30 15.59 7.29
C SER A 141 12.17 15.41 8.53
N SER A 142 13.34 14.78 8.38
CA SER A 142 14.31 14.59 9.48
C SER A 142 14.85 15.92 9.98
N ASP A 143 15.19 16.86 9.09
CA ASP A 143 15.67 18.19 9.45
C ASP A 143 14.62 18.99 10.22
N LEU A 144 13.35 18.94 9.80
CA LEU A 144 12.26 19.59 10.53
C LEU A 144 12.08 19.00 11.93
N ILE A 145 12.15 17.68 12.06
CA ILE A 145 12.08 16.99 13.35
C ILE A 145 13.24 17.42 14.26
N ASN A 146 14.46 17.48 13.74
CA ASN A 146 15.63 17.93 14.51
C ASN A 146 15.53 19.39 14.96
N GLN A 147 14.79 20.23 14.24
CA GLN A 147 14.47 21.61 14.59
C GLN A 147 13.25 21.72 15.52
N GLY A 148 12.65 20.62 15.97
CA GLY A 148 11.47 20.61 16.78
C GLY A 148 10.18 21.00 16.03
N ILE A 149 10.18 20.89 14.70
CA ILE A 149 9.07 21.26 13.84
C ILE A 149 8.35 19.99 13.34
N CYS A 150 7.03 19.99 13.43
CA CYS A 150 6.20 18.89 12.93
C CYS A 150 6.28 18.80 11.40
N PRO A 151 6.75 17.67 10.83
CA PRO A 151 6.90 17.52 9.36
C PRO A 151 5.56 17.43 8.63
N GLN A 152 4.47 17.21 9.36
CA GLN A 152 3.12 17.05 8.77
C GLN A 152 2.39 18.40 8.62
N CYS A 153 2.55 19.33 9.56
CA CYS A 153 1.78 20.58 9.55
C CYS A 153 2.59 21.84 9.88
N GLY A 154 3.89 21.73 10.13
CA GLY A 154 4.76 22.86 10.50
C GLY A 154 4.60 23.38 11.94
N GLY A 155 3.71 22.79 12.76
CA GLY A 155 3.60 23.14 14.18
C GLY A 155 4.81 22.68 14.99
N GLN A 156 4.94 23.15 16.25
CA GLN A 156 6.02 22.75 17.14
C GLN A 156 5.84 21.30 17.64
N LEU A 157 6.94 20.59 17.85
CA LEU A 157 6.97 19.31 18.54
C LEU A 157 7.20 19.55 20.04
N LEU A 158 6.21 19.19 20.85
CA LEU A 158 6.22 19.37 22.30
C LEU A 158 6.40 18.03 22.99
N LEU A 159 7.26 17.97 24.00
CA LEU A 159 7.40 16.79 24.85
C LEU A 159 6.11 16.59 25.65
N ARG A 160 5.56 15.39 25.58
CA ARG A 160 4.33 15.00 26.27
C ARG A 160 4.56 13.72 27.07
N HIS A 161 3.81 13.56 28.14
CA HIS A 161 3.82 12.36 28.96
C HIS A 161 2.56 11.54 28.67
N GLY A 162 2.73 10.29 28.29
CA GLY A 162 1.64 9.35 28.02
C GLY A 162 1.70 8.14 28.95
N LYS A 163 0.69 7.27 28.86
CA LYS A 163 0.61 6.03 29.66
C LYS A 163 1.83 5.12 29.52
N TYR A 164 2.54 5.18 28.39
CA TYR A 164 3.66 4.29 28.06
C TYR A 164 5.02 4.99 28.01
N GLY A 165 5.11 6.23 28.54
CA GLY A 165 6.33 7.03 28.58
C GLY A 165 6.19 8.39 27.92
N THR A 166 7.33 9.05 27.72
CA THR A 166 7.42 10.37 27.08
C THR A 166 7.49 10.23 25.56
N PHE A 167 6.87 11.16 24.86
CA PHE A 167 6.90 11.26 23.40
C PHE A 167 6.79 12.71 22.95
N TYR A 168 7.22 13.01 21.75
CA TYR A 168 6.97 14.31 21.14
C TYR A 168 5.65 14.29 20.37
N GLY A 169 4.76 15.24 20.65
CA GLY A 169 3.48 15.41 19.95
C GLY A 169 3.36 16.79 19.32
N CYS A 170 2.67 16.87 18.20
CA CYS A 170 2.43 18.16 17.55
C CYS A 170 1.60 19.11 18.42
N SER A 171 2.00 20.42 18.44
CA SER A 171 1.26 21.48 19.15
C SER A 171 -0.16 21.67 18.60
N ASN A 172 -0.40 21.36 17.34
CA ASN A 172 -1.69 21.50 16.67
C ASN A 172 -2.65 20.32 16.91
N TYR A 173 -2.40 19.46 17.91
CA TYR A 173 -3.36 18.44 18.30
C TYR A 173 -4.67 19.11 18.82
N PRO A 174 -5.86 18.61 18.46
CA PRO A 174 -6.17 17.34 17.79
C PRO A 174 -6.20 17.41 16.26
N LYS A 175 -6.02 18.58 15.62
CA LYS A 175 -6.03 18.75 14.16
C LYS A 175 -4.88 17.99 13.49
N CYS A 176 -3.70 18.01 14.09
CA CYS A 176 -2.55 17.21 13.67
C CYS A 176 -2.22 16.17 14.75
N LYS A 177 -2.21 14.90 14.35
CA LYS A 177 -1.97 13.76 15.27
C LYS A 177 -0.55 13.19 15.15
N PHE A 178 0.38 13.97 14.61
CA PHE A 178 1.77 13.53 14.49
C PHE A 178 2.40 13.33 15.87
N THR A 179 3.06 12.18 16.07
CA THR A 179 3.82 11.83 17.27
C THR A 179 5.15 11.18 16.88
N LEU A 180 6.17 11.38 17.72
CA LEU A 180 7.51 10.81 17.59
C LEU A 180 7.96 10.28 18.96
N ASN A 181 8.43 9.05 19.04
CA ASN A 181 9.02 8.41 20.21
C ASN A 181 10.54 8.53 20.18
#